data_b61bf7ece68e57278d48586e2b08eb2b
#
_entry.id   b61bf7ece68e57278d48586e2b08eb2b
#
_cell.length_a   1.000
_cell.length_b   1.000
_cell.length_c   1.000
_cell.angle_alpha   90.00
_cell.angle_beta   90.00
_cell.angle_gamma   90.00
#
_symmetry.space_group_name_H-M   'P 1'
#
loop_
_entity.id
_entity.type
_entity.pdbx_description
1 polymer ?
#
loop_
_entity_poly.entity_id
_entity_poly.type
_entity_poly.pdbx_seq_one_letter_code
_entity_poly.pdbx_strand_id
1 'polypeptide(L)'
;LNGLRMPAKDLCSLAHRYGAQVLLDGAQGLVHVDLDLADMGVDYYAMPAQKWLLGPDGIGALFIRSDHIGKLRPTFVSSRAAKLWDSNGNYEEDSESIGKFRLTTTSAPLKAGFKEALRFIQEDAGGVKQVEAESSKLAAQMRLALTEIPNLQLHSPQAGPEATSLVTFSIKDK
;
A
#
# COMPACT_ATOMS: atom_id res chain seq x y z
N LEU A 1 3.16 1.63 15.07
CA LEU A 1 3.50 0.43 14.27
C LEU A 1 4.45 -0.44 15.09
N ASN A 2 4.08 -1.70 15.30
CA ASN A 2 4.88 -2.65 16.08
C ASN A 2 5.27 -3.91 15.28
N GLY A 3 5.03 -3.94 13.98
CA GLY A 3 5.34 -5.08 13.13
C GLY A 3 4.31 -6.23 13.18
N LEU A 4 3.12 -5.97 13.73
CA LEU A 4 2.00 -6.92 13.65
C LEU A 4 1.41 -6.91 12.22
N ARG A 5 1.23 -8.11 11.66
CA ARG A 5 0.50 -8.32 10.42
C ARG A 5 -1.00 -8.28 10.73
N MET A 6 -1.68 -7.26 10.22
CA MET A 6 -3.12 -7.10 10.45
C MET A 6 -3.92 -8.18 9.69
N PRO A 7 -4.97 -8.76 10.31
CA PRO A 7 -5.86 -9.72 9.65
C PRO A 7 -6.82 -9.00 8.69
N ALA A 8 -6.27 -8.38 7.63
CA ALA A 8 -6.97 -7.45 6.76
C ALA A 8 -8.16 -8.11 6.03
N LYS A 9 -8.03 -9.37 5.60
CA LYS A 9 -9.12 -10.12 4.95
C LYS A 9 -10.32 -10.31 5.88
N ASP A 10 -10.06 -10.66 7.14
CA ASP A 10 -11.12 -10.86 8.13
C ASP A 10 -11.80 -9.53 8.48
N LEU A 11 -11.01 -8.45 8.58
CA LEU A 11 -11.54 -7.10 8.81
C LEU A 11 -12.41 -6.62 7.65
N CYS A 12 -12.00 -6.85 6.41
CA CYS A 12 -12.82 -6.54 5.23
C CYS A 12 -14.11 -7.35 5.25
N SER A 13 -14.03 -8.65 5.49
CA SER A 13 -15.19 -9.54 5.57
C SER A 13 -16.15 -9.14 6.68
N LEU A 14 -15.63 -8.71 7.82
CA LEU A 14 -16.43 -8.23 8.94
C LEU A 14 -17.15 -6.92 8.57
N ALA A 15 -16.43 -5.95 8.04
CA ALA A 15 -16.99 -4.65 7.64
C ALA A 15 -18.11 -4.82 6.60
N HIS A 16 -17.90 -5.66 5.60
CA HIS A 16 -18.88 -5.91 4.54
C HIS A 16 -20.18 -6.54 5.08
N ARG A 17 -20.11 -7.40 6.10
CA ARG A 17 -21.33 -7.93 6.76
C ARG A 17 -22.20 -6.84 7.38
N TYR A 18 -21.62 -5.71 7.72
CA TYR A 18 -22.33 -4.54 8.24
C TYR A 18 -22.56 -3.43 7.19
N GLY A 19 -22.34 -3.71 5.91
CA GLY A 19 -22.51 -2.77 4.81
C GLY A 19 -21.46 -1.64 4.77
N ALA A 20 -20.37 -1.77 5.51
CA ALA A 20 -19.28 -0.79 5.52
C ALA A 20 -18.24 -1.10 4.44
N GLN A 21 -17.65 -0.05 3.88
CA GLN A 21 -16.51 -0.15 2.97
C GLN A 21 -15.20 0.00 3.74
N VAL A 22 -14.14 -0.59 3.21
CA VAL A 22 -12.82 -0.60 3.85
C VAL A 22 -11.78 0.09 2.96
N LEU A 23 -11.15 1.13 3.50
CA LEU A 23 -9.93 1.71 2.96
C LEU A 23 -8.77 1.31 3.88
N LEU A 24 -7.78 0.65 3.31
CA LEU A 24 -6.55 0.31 4.03
C LEU A 24 -5.42 1.29 3.66
N ASP A 25 -4.75 1.81 4.66
CA ASP A 25 -3.47 2.48 4.50
C ASP A 25 -2.38 1.42 4.35
N GLY A 26 -1.97 1.21 3.10
CA GLY A 26 -0.96 0.24 2.71
C GLY A 26 0.47 0.76 2.75
N ALA A 27 0.72 1.88 3.43
CA ALA A 27 2.04 2.52 3.45
C ALA A 27 3.17 1.61 3.98
N GLN A 28 2.84 0.62 4.80
CA GLN A 28 3.77 -0.39 5.30
C GLN A 28 3.39 -1.82 4.85
N GLY A 29 2.50 -1.97 3.89
CA GLY A 29 1.98 -3.26 3.48
C GLY A 29 2.57 -3.77 2.18
N LEU A 30 2.31 -3.09 1.08
CA LEU A 30 2.67 -3.57 -0.25
C LEU A 30 4.20 -3.73 -0.40
N VAL A 31 4.63 -4.83 -1.00
CA VAL A 31 6.02 -5.31 -1.14
C VAL A 31 6.63 -5.79 0.18
N HIS A 32 6.34 -5.16 1.30
CA HIS A 32 6.72 -5.65 2.62
C HIS A 32 6.05 -7.00 2.95
N VAL A 33 4.83 -7.16 2.47
CA VAL A 33 4.00 -8.36 2.59
C VAL A 33 3.47 -8.71 1.21
N ASP A 34 3.50 -9.98 0.85
CA ASP A 34 2.87 -10.47 -0.38
C ASP A 34 1.35 -10.44 -0.22
N LEU A 35 0.70 -9.52 -0.91
CA LEU A 35 -0.73 -9.22 -0.78
C LEU A 35 -1.44 -9.44 -2.10
N ASP A 36 -2.58 -10.11 -2.05
CA ASP A 36 -3.58 -10.12 -3.10
C ASP A 36 -4.77 -9.25 -2.67
N LEU A 37 -4.86 -8.05 -3.24
CA LEU A 37 -5.90 -7.08 -2.89
C LEU A 37 -7.31 -7.57 -3.27
N ALA A 38 -7.42 -8.38 -4.33
CA ALA A 38 -8.69 -8.96 -4.74
C ALA A 38 -9.15 -10.05 -3.76
N ASP A 39 -8.25 -10.96 -3.37
CA ASP A 39 -8.52 -12.00 -2.37
C ASP A 39 -8.80 -11.41 -0.99
N MET A 40 -8.15 -10.32 -0.62
CA MET A 40 -8.43 -9.60 0.62
C MET A 40 -9.83 -8.99 0.65
N GLY A 41 -10.43 -8.73 -0.50
CA GLY A 41 -11.72 -8.08 -0.61
C GLY A 41 -11.72 -6.61 -0.21
N VAL A 42 -10.55 -5.94 -0.22
CA VAL A 42 -10.46 -4.52 0.14
C VAL A 42 -11.13 -3.65 -0.92
N ASP A 43 -11.82 -2.60 -0.48
CA ASP A 43 -12.50 -1.66 -1.39
C ASP A 43 -11.54 -0.61 -1.94
N TYR A 44 -10.64 -0.12 -1.07
CA TYR A 44 -9.64 0.90 -1.40
C TYR A 44 -8.32 0.57 -0.70
N TYR A 45 -7.21 0.78 -1.40
CA TYR A 45 -5.87 0.55 -0.82
C TYR A 45 -4.93 1.67 -1.25
N ALA A 46 -4.47 2.47 -0.30
CA ALA A 46 -3.57 3.60 -0.55
C ALA A 46 -2.12 3.18 -0.31
N MET A 47 -1.22 3.52 -1.24
CA MET A 47 0.19 3.14 -1.17
C MET A 47 1.10 4.26 -1.66
N PRO A 48 2.04 4.74 -0.86
CA PRO A 48 3.08 5.68 -1.29
C PRO A 48 4.22 4.92 -1.97
N ALA A 49 4.87 5.54 -2.96
CA ALA A 49 5.96 4.90 -3.69
C ALA A 49 7.29 4.86 -2.93
N GLN A 50 7.58 5.86 -2.09
CA GLN A 50 8.89 6.06 -1.46
C GLN A 50 9.24 5.12 -0.30
N LYS A 51 8.37 4.18 0.04
CA LYS A 51 8.65 3.21 1.11
C LYS A 51 9.10 1.87 0.51
N TRP A 52 8.41 0.82 0.81
CA TRP A 52 8.73 -0.54 0.35
C TRP A 52 8.66 -0.73 -1.16
N LEU A 53 7.94 0.15 -1.86
CA LEU A 53 7.92 0.19 -3.33
C LEU A 53 9.18 0.79 -3.95
N LEU A 54 10.13 1.34 -3.16
CA LEU A 54 11.43 1.87 -3.59
C LEU A 54 11.33 2.97 -4.65
N GLY A 55 10.16 3.58 -4.80
CA GLY A 55 9.91 4.64 -5.76
C GLY A 55 10.28 6.03 -5.22
N PRO A 56 10.19 7.05 -6.06
CA PRO A 56 10.49 8.42 -5.66
C PRO A 56 9.44 9.01 -4.71
N ASP A 57 9.85 10.01 -3.93
CA ASP A 57 8.93 10.82 -3.12
C ASP A 57 7.94 11.58 -4.00
N GLY A 58 6.75 11.86 -3.45
CA GLY A 58 5.73 12.68 -4.11
C GLY A 58 4.87 11.94 -5.13
N ILE A 59 5.00 10.63 -5.22
CA ILE A 59 4.14 9.76 -6.03
C ILE A 59 3.64 8.56 -5.20
N GLY A 60 2.49 8.03 -5.59
CA GLY A 60 1.90 6.83 -5.01
C GLY A 60 0.79 6.30 -5.89
N ALA A 61 0.07 5.31 -5.41
CA ALA A 61 -1.07 4.76 -6.09
C ALA A 61 -2.24 4.55 -5.10
N LEU A 62 -3.44 4.59 -5.65
CA LEU A 62 -4.66 4.20 -4.97
C LEU A 62 -5.31 3.08 -5.78
N PHE A 63 -5.48 1.93 -5.16
CA PHE A 63 -6.33 0.87 -5.68
C PHE A 63 -7.78 1.17 -5.32
N ILE A 64 -8.67 1.00 -6.29
CA ILE A 64 -10.12 1.12 -6.12
C ILE A 64 -10.74 -0.14 -6.74
N ARG A 65 -11.54 -0.86 -5.97
CA ARG A 65 -12.28 -2.01 -6.50
C ARG A 65 -13.22 -1.54 -7.60
N SER A 66 -13.30 -2.26 -8.71
CA SER A 66 -13.95 -1.82 -9.95
C SER A 66 -15.42 -1.42 -9.76
N ASP A 67 -16.17 -2.16 -8.93
CA ASP A 67 -17.59 -1.89 -8.63
C ASP A 67 -17.84 -0.63 -7.79
N HIS A 68 -16.78 0.01 -7.29
CA HIS A 68 -16.84 1.28 -6.58
C HIS A 68 -16.49 2.49 -7.45
N ILE A 69 -15.84 2.28 -8.61
CA ILE A 69 -15.44 3.39 -9.48
C ILE A 69 -16.62 4.27 -9.84
N GLY A 70 -17.75 3.67 -10.28
CA GLY A 70 -18.96 4.41 -10.65
C GLY A 70 -19.61 5.19 -9.49
N LYS A 71 -19.40 4.78 -8.24
CA LYS A 71 -19.99 5.37 -7.04
C LYS A 71 -19.22 6.58 -6.50
N LEU A 72 -17.92 6.64 -6.82
CA LEU A 72 -17.07 7.74 -6.37
C LEU A 72 -17.19 8.95 -7.27
N ARG A 73 -17.18 10.14 -6.66
CA ARG A 73 -17.12 11.41 -7.37
C ARG A 73 -15.74 12.03 -7.21
N PRO A 74 -15.11 12.50 -8.30
CA PRO A 74 -13.87 13.25 -8.18
C PRO A 74 -14.14 14.59 -7.49
N THR A 75 -13.30 14.96 -6.52
CA THR A 75 -13.37 16.28 -5.85
C THR A 75 -12.97 17.40 -6.81
N PHE A 76 -12.01 17.12 -7.69
CA PHE A 76 -11.55 18.03 -8.73
C PHE A 76 -11.65 17.33 -10.07
N VAL A 77 -12.11 18.07 -11.07
CA VAL A 77 -12.24 17.59 -12.44
C VAL A 77 -11.31 18.36 -13.37
N SER A 78 -10.92 17.70 -14.47
CA SER A 78 -10.13 18.32 -15.51
C SER A 78 -10.64 17.89 -16.89
N SER A 79 -10.30 18.63 -17.92
CA SER A 79 -10.62 18.24 -19.30
C SER A 79 -10.11 16.85 -19.69
N ARG A 80 -9.05 16.36 -19.03
CA ARG A 80 -8.49 15.02 -19.25
C ARG A 80 -9.25 13.91 -18.55
N ALA A 81 -10.12 14.28 -17.61
CA ALA A 81 -10.95 13.35 -16.85
C ALA A 81 -12.38 13.26 -17.39
N ALA A 82 -12.72 14.16 -18.31
CA ALA A 82 -14.02 14.21 -18.96
C ALA A 82 -14.14 13.22 -20.11
N LYS A 83 -15.30 12.68 -20.31
CA LYS A 83 -15.70 11.97 -21.53
C LYS A 83 -15.93 12.98 -22.65
N LEU A 84 -16.59 14.09 -22.34
CA LEU A 84 -16.78 15.25 -23.20
C LEU A 84 -16.46 16.52 -22.42
N TRP A 85 -15.80 17.46 -23.08
CA TRP A 85 -15.49 18.78 -22.55
C TRP A 85 -15.42 19.80 -23.70
N ASP A 86 -15.94 21.00 -23.49
CA ASP A 86 -15.87 22.09 -24.46
C ASP A 86 -15.40 23.41 -23.84
N SER A 87 -15.12 24.41 -24.70
CA SER A 87 -14.67 25.74 -24.28
C SER A 87 -15.74 26.56 -23.54
N ASN A 88 -17.00 26.14 -23.54
CA ASN A 88 -18.11 26.82 -22.84
C ASN A 88 -18.27 26.29 -21.41
N GLY A 89 -17.41 25.33 -21.03
CA GLY A 89 -17.45 24.70 -19.70
C GLY A 89 -18.47 23.56 -19.57
N ASN A 90 -19.01 23.08 -20.68
CA ASN A 90 -19.80 21.86 -20.64
C ASN A 90 -18.87 20.67 -20.35
N TYR A 91 -19.30 19.83 -19.41
CA TYR A 91 -18.53 18.71 -18.91
C TYR A 91 -19.41 17.48 -18.75
N GLU A 92 -18.96 16.36 -19.32
CA GLU A 92 -19.57 15.04 -19.09
C GLU A 92 -18.54 14.13 -18.40
N GLU A 93 -18.88 13.64 -17.23
CA GLU A 93 -18.04 12.76 -16.45
C GLU A 93 -17.90 11.40 -17.12
N ASP A 94 -16.68 10.86 -17.19
CA ASP A 94 -16.46 9.45 -17.49
C ASP A 94 -16.69 8.63 -16.20
N SER A 95 -17.96 8.33 -15.91
CA SER A 95 -18.36 7.67 -14.66
C SER A 95 -17.82 6.24 -14.51
N GLU A 96 -17.48 5.58 -15.62
CA GLU A 96 -17.10 4.17 -15.66
C GLU A 96 -15.58 3.96 -15.56
N SER A 97 -14.81 5.00 -15.81
CA SER A 97 -13.35 4.90 -15.89
C SER A 97 -12.66 5.49 -14.66
N ILE A 98 -11.58 4.82 -14.22
CA ILE A 98 -10.62 5.37 -13.26
C ILE A 98 -10.01 6.68 -13.78
N GLY A 99 -10.06 6.91 -15.09
CA GLY A 99 -9.60 8.12 -15.75
C GLY A 99 -10.24 9.41 -15.24
N LYS A 100 -11.45 9.32 -14.67
CA LYS A 100 -12.16 10.48 -14.08
C LYS A 100 -11.40 11.17 -12.93
N PHE A 101 -10.46 10.45 -12.30
CA PHE A 101 -9.59 11.02 -11.26
C PHE A 101 -8.31 11.65 -11.82
N ARG A 102 -8.14 11.70 -13.13
CA ARG A 102 -6.99 12.37 -13.76
C ARG A 102 -7.06 13.87 -13.53
N LEU A 103 -6.08 14.40 -12.85
CA LEU A 103 -5.79 15.83 -12.84
C LEU A 103 -4.95 16.20 -14.07
N THR A 104 -4.61 17.47 -14.21
CA THR A 104 -3.99 18.03 -15.41
C THR A 104 -2.58 17.46 -15.68
N THR A 105 -1.56 18.18 -15.24
CA THR A 105 -0.17 17.80 -15.48
C THR A 105 0.35 16.92 -14.36
N THR A 106 0.98 15.83 -14.72
CA THR A 106 1.64 14.92 -13.77
C THR A 106 3.12 14.82 -14.12
N SER A 107 3.97 14.66 -13.12
CA SER A 107 5.42 14.53 -13.30
C SER A 107 5.78 13.26 -14.07
N ALA A 108 6.30 13.40 -15.27
CA ALA A 108 6.80 12.28 -16.06
C ALA A 108 8.03 11.62 -15.40
N PRO A 109 9.02 12.36 -14.86
CA PRO A 109 10.14 11.77 -14.13
C PRO A 109 9.72 10.90 -12.94
N LEU A 110 8.77 11.37 -12.11
CA LEU A 110 8.28 10.58 -10.98
C LEU A 110 7.60 9.28 -11.44
N LYS A 111 6.82 9.33 -12.52
CA LYS A 111 6.20 8.12 -13.09
C LYS A 111 7.24 7.15 -13.65
N ALA A 112 8.26 7.66 -14.33
CA ALA A 112 9.35 6.84 -14.86
C ALA A 112 10.13 6.17 -13.72
N GLY A 113 10.47 6.91 -12.67
CA GLY A 113 11.13 6.36 -11.48
C GLY A 113 10.28 5.32 -10.76
N PHE A 114 8.98 5.57 -10.63
CA PHE A 114 8.08 4.60 -10.00
C PHE A 114 7.95 3.31 -10.84
N LYS A 115 7.84 3.45 -12.17
CA LYS A 115 7.83 2.29 -13.09
C LYS A 115 9.11 1.47 -12.96
N GLU A 116 10.27 2.13 -12.89
CA GLU A 116 11.55 1.44 -12.74
C GLU A 116 11.67 0.75 -11.39
N ALA A 117 11.18 1.35 -10.31
CA ALA A 117 11.15 0.71 -9.00
C ALA A 117 10.30 -0.58 -9.01
N LEU A 118 9.14 -0.55 -9.65
CA LEU A 118 8.31 -1.75 -9.81
C LEU A 118 9.00 -2.82 -10.64
N ARG A 119 9.69 -2.44 -11.73
CA ARG A 119 10.49 -3.35 -12.55
C ARG A 119 11.60 -4.00 -11.71
N PHE A 120 12.35 -3.20 -10.96
CA PHE A 120 13.43 -3.67 -10.08
C PHE A 120 12.91 -4.71 -9.08
N ILE A 121 11.81 -4.43 -8.39
CA ILE A 121 11.22 -5.39 -7.43
C ILE A 121 10.87 -6.70 -8.12
N GLN A 122 10.24 -6.62 -9.29
CA GLN A 122 9.75 -7.80 -9.99
C GLN A 122 10.86 -8.64 -10.64
N GLU A 123 11.85 -7.99 -11.26
CA GLU A 123 12.85 -8.63 -12.10
C GLU A 123 14.18 -8.85 -11.37
N ASP A 124 14.65 -7.85 -10.61
CA ASP A 124 15.97 -7.87 -10.01
C ASP A 124 15.95 -8.35 -8.54
N ALA A 125 14.89 -8.03 -7.79
CA ALA A 125 14.74 -8.46 -6.39
C ALA A 125 14.00 -9.80 -6.22
N GLY A 126 13.64 -10.47 -7.31
CA GLY A 126 12.97 -11.77 -7.29
C GLY A 126 11.46 -11.74 -6.97
N GLY A 127 10.84 -10.55 -7.04
CA GLY A 127 9.42 -10.35 -6.77
C GLY A 127 9.07 -10.21 -5.29
N VAL A 128 7.83 -9.85 -5.02
CA VAL A 128 7.36 -9.51 -3.68
C VAL A 128 7.51 -10.67 -2.68
N LYS A 129 7.24 -11.90 -3.12
CA LYS A 129 7.40 -13.10 -2.26
C LYS A 129 8.83 -13.28 -1.77
N GLN A 130 9.81 -13.06 -2.64
CA GLN A 130 11.22 -13.16 -2.26
C GLN A 130 11.60 -12.06 -1.29
N VAL A 131 11.16 -10.82 -1.55
CA VAL A 131 11.42 -9.68 -0.65
C VAL A 131 10.83 -9.92 0.73
N GLU A 132 9.57 -10.40 0.83
CA GLU A 132 8.97 -10.75 2.12
C GLU A 132 9.73 -11.88 2.82
N ALA A 133 10.09 -12.94 2.12
CA ALA A 133 10.80 -14.08 2.70
C ALA A 133 12.16 -13.68 3.28
N GLU A 134 12.98 -12.95 2.53
CA GLU A 134 14.31 -12.55 2.97
C GLU A 134 14.24 -11.50 4.10
N SER A 135 13.37 -10.50 3.99
CA SER A 135 13.21 -9.49 5.05
C SER A 135 12.66 -10.11 6.35
N SER A 136 11.73 -11.05 6.27
CA SER A 136 11.20 -11.76 7.43
C SER A 136 12.26 -12.64 8.10
N LYS A 137 13.11 -13.31 7.32
CA LYS A 137 14.23 -14.09 7.83
C LYS A 137 15.24 -13.23 8.58
N LEU A 138 15.63 -12.09 8.00
CA LEU A 138 16.52 -11.12 8.64
C LEU A 138 15.92 -10.56 9.94
N ALA A 139 14.64 -10.23 9.92
CA ALA A 139 13.93 -9.73 11.09
C ALA A 139 13.82 -10.80 12.20
N ALA A 140 13.66 -12.06 11.86
CA ALA A 140 13.67 -13.16 12.84
C ALA A 140 15.05 -13.29 13.50
N GLN A 141 16.13 -13.23 12.73
CA GLN A 141 17.50 -13.23 13.26
C GLN A 141 17.76 -12.02 14.17
N MET A 142 17.32 -10.85 13.74
CA MET A 142 17.42 -9.63 14.56
C MET A 142 16.68 -9.76 15.89
N ARG A 143 15.44 -10.28 15.89
CA ARG A 143 14.68 -10.50 17.13
C ARG A 143 15.41 -11.42 18.09
N LEU A 144 16.01 -12.51 17.61
CA LEU A 144 16.81 -13.41 18.43
C LEU A 144 18.02 -12.70 19.03
N ALA A 145 18.78 -11.97 18.21
CA ALA A 145 19.95 -11.25 18.69
C ALA A 145 19.58 -10.15 19.74
N LEU A 146 18.45 -9.49 19.55
CA LEU A 146 17.97 -8.46 20.48
C LEU A 146 17.58 -9.04 21.86
N THR A 147 17.18 -10.31 21.96
CA THR A 147 16.86 -10.94 23.26
C THR A 147 18.09 -11.10 24.16
N GLU A 148 19.31 -11.12 23.59
CA GLU A 148 20.55 -11.23 24.35
C GLU A 148 21.01 -9.88 24.94
N ILE A 149 20.36 -8.78 24.58
CA ILE A 149 20.75 -7.45 25.06
C ILE A 149 20.08 -7.16 26.41
N PRO A 150 20.86 -6.91 27.50
CA PRO A 150 20.29 -6.58 28.81
C PRO A 150 19.42 -5.32 28.77
N ASN A 151 18.33 -5.33 29.50
CA ASN A 151 17.37 -4.22 29.63
C ASN A 151 16.62 -3.86 28.33
N LEU A 152 16.73 -4.67 27.27
CA LEU A 152 15.97 -4.47 26.06
C LEU A 152 14.58 -5.14 26.19
N GLN A 153 13.56 -4.41 25.80
CA GLN A 153 12.19 -4.92 25.69
C GLN A 153 11.76 -4.90 24.22
N LEU A 154 11.45 -6.08 23.68
CA LEU A 154 10.91 -6.22 22.35
C LEU A 154 9.39 -5.94 22.38
N HIS A 155 8.90 -5.09 21.44
CA HIS A 155 7.49 -4.74 21.29
C HIS A 155 6.85 -5.36 20.05
N SER A 156 7.66 -5.84 19.10
CA SER A 156 7.18 -6.57 17.94
C SER A 156 6.70 -7.97 18.34
N PRO A 157 5.73 -8.55 17.60
CA PRO A 157 5.40 -9.96 17.73
C PRO A 157 6.64 -10.84 17.58
N GLN A 158 6.64 -12.01 18.21
CA GLN A 158 7.65 -13.01 17.94
C GLN A 158 7.60 -13.46 16.47
N ALA A 159 8.68 -14.05 15.98
CA ALA A 159 8.71 -14.57 14.62
C ALA A 159 7.56 -15.58 14.40
N GLY A 160 6.85 -15.44 13.29
CA GLY A 160 5.70 -16.26 12.96
C GLY A 160 4.78 -15.56 11.95
N PRO A 161 3.64 -16.17 11.61
CA PRO A 161 2.75 -15.67 10.56
C PRO A 161 2.14 -14.29 10.86
N GLU A 162 2.07 -13.90 12.13
CA GLU A 162 1.56 -12.60 12.55
C GLU A 162 2.65 -11.52 12.61
N ALA A 163 3.91 -11.88 12.38
CA ALA A 163 5.03 -10.95 12.39
C ALA A 163 5.36 -10.47 10.97
N THR A 164 5.66 -9.19 10.86
CA THR A 164 6.28 -8.62 9.66
C THR A 164 7.77 -8.42 9.90
N SER A 165 8.50 -7.90 8.92
CA SER A 165 9.92 -7.58 9.07
C SER A 165 10.19 -6.28 9.85
N LEU A 166 9.17 -5.56 10.30
CA LEU A 166 9.35 -4.44 11.23
C LEU A 166 9.67 -4.96 12.65
N VAL A 167 10.73 -4.41 13.23
CA VAL A 167 11.18 -4.75 14.58
C VAL A 167 11.22 -3.48 15.43
N THR A 168 10.45 -3.47 16.50
CA THR A 168 10.39 -2.34 17.44
C THR A 168 10.78 -2.81 18.83
N PHE A 169 11.60 -2.03 19.49
CA PHE A 169 12.08 -2.32 20.83
C PHE A 169 12.33 -1.03 21.61
N SER A 170 12.47 -1.15 22.92
CA SER A 170 12.95 -0.10 23.81
C SER A 170 14.06 -0.64 24.68
N ILE A 171 14.93 0.25 25.11
CA ILE A 171 15.96 -0.02 26.12
C ILE A 171 15.55 0.74 27.37
N LYS A 172 15.37 0.03 28.48
CA LYS A 172 15.07 0.67 29.76
C LYS A 172 16.30 1.41 30.23
N ASP A 173 16.14 2.65 30.60
CA ASP A 173 17.21 3.47 31.19
C ASP A 173 17.82 2.78 32.41
N LYS A 174 19.14 2.95 32.54
CA LYS A 174 19.90 2.47 33.72
C LYS A 174 19.48 3.19 34.96
#